data_b22ebb967e9cac47e78bde3704005fd8
#
_entry.id   b22ebb967e9cac47e78bde3704005fd8
#
_cell.length_a   1.000
_cell.length_b   1.000
_cell.length_c   1.000
_cell.angle_alpha   90.00
_cell.angle_beta   90.00
_cell.angle_gamma   90.00
#
_symmetry.space_group_name_H-M   'P 1'
#
loop_
_entity.id
_entity.type
_entity.pdbx_description
1 polymer ?
#
loop_
_entity_poly.entity_id
_entity_poly.type
_entity_poly.pdbx_seq_one_letter_code
_entity_poly.pdbx_strand_id
1 'polypeptide(L)'
;MKKLIAICALALASAASFACETAIDPVTGLQLESVSTGWRSVGVVDGMNKLVPSVSFRLKNVSDHRLPSLQVNAVFRRVGEKGEWGSAFATAAGTDGLAPGAAAEVSVKSQLGYTGTDSRAEMLRNSYFVDAKVDVYAKYGSTQWTRIGEYAIDRQLIEPASP
;
A
#
# COMPACT_ATOMS: atom_id res chain seq x y z
N MET A 1 -71.24 31.99 21.15
CA MET A 1 -70.68 30.63 21.27
C MET A 1 -69.73 30.39 20.12
N LYS A 2 -68.44 30.58 20.37
CA LYS A 2 -67.38 30.39 19.36
C LYS A 2 -66.48 29.27 19.85
N LYS A 3 -66.45 28.12 19.12
CA LYS A 3 -65.65 26.97 19.40
C LYS A 3 -64.25 27.22 18.78
N LEU A 4 -63.24 27.40 19.61
CA LEU A 4 -61.84 27.34 19.17
C LEU A 4 -61.39 25.90 19.02
N ILE A 5 -61.03 25.52 17.79
CA ILE A 5 -60.39 24.26 17.49
C ILE A 5 -58.86 24.50 17.58
N ALA A 6 -58.24 23.93 18.59
CA ALA A 6 -56.77 23.94 18.72
C ALA A 6 -56.20 22.79 17.86
N ILE A 7 -55.47 23.14 16.80
CA ILE A 7 -54.71 22.19 15.99
C ILE A 7 -53.35 22.03 16.62
N CYS A 8 -53.08 20.88 17.27
CA CYS A 8 -51.77 20.47 17.71
C CYS A 8 -50.96 19.95 16.51
N ALA A 9 -50.06 20.78 15.97
CA ALA A 9 -49.09 20.33 15.01
C ALA A 9 -47.99 19.54 15.71
N LEU A 10 -47.99 18.23 15.55
CA LEU A 10 -46.93 17.34 16.04
C LEU A 10 -45.79 17.41 15.08
N ALA A 11 -44.75 18.19 15.39
CA ALA A 11 -43.52 18.22 14.66
C ALA A 11 -42.70 16.96 15.00
N LEU A 12 -42.70 15.96 14.11
CA LEU A 12 -41.75 14.86 14.18
C LEU A 12 -40.34 15.39 13.80
N ALA A 13 -39.53 15.66 14.81
CA ALA A 13 -38.09 15.88 14.61
C ALA A 13 -37.45 14.52 14.29
N SER A 14 -37.21 14.27 13.00
CA SER A 14 -36.35 13.16 12.55
C SER A 14 -34.91 13.45 12.94
N ALA A 15 -34.47 12.90 14.06
CA ALA A 15 -33.05 12.86 14.42
C ALA A 15 -32.33 11.95 13.43
N ALA A 16 -31.78 12.51 12.38
CA ALA A 16 -30.79 11.80 11.55
C ALA A 16 -29.57 11.51 12.43
N SER A 17 -29.52 10.31 12.98
CA SER A 17 -28.32 9.78 13.63
C SER A 17 -27.26 9.63 12.54
N PHE A 18 -26.36 10.61 12.41
CA PHE A 18 -25.10 10.38 11.71
C PHE A 18 -24.33 9.36 12.55
N ALA A 19 -24.49 8.09 12.21
CA ALA A 19 -23.61 7.05 12.68
C ALA A 19 -22.21 7.42 12.17
N CYS A 20 -21.35 7.88 13.06
CA CYS A 20 -19.93 8.03 12.78
C CYS A 20 -19.41 6.61 12.52
N GLU A 21 -19.30 6.22 11.27
CA GLU A 21 -18.77 4.92 10.89
C GLU A 21 -17.35 4.83 11.46
N THR A 22 -17.12 3.86 12.33
CA THR A 22 -15.83 3.67 12.98
C THR A 22 -14.80 3.33 11.90
N ALA A 23 -13.74 4.13 11.79
CA ALA A 23 -12.69 3.87 10.81
C ALA A 23 -12.06 2.49 11.07
N ILE A 24 -11.95 1.70 10.02
CA ILE A 24 -11.30 0.38 10.07
C ILE A 24 -9.79 0.58 10.24
N ASP A 25 -9.20 -0.12 11.19
CA ASP A 25 -7.74 -0.18 11.32
C ASP A 25 -7.16 -0.99 10.14
N PRO A 26 -6.27 -0.40 9.32
CA PRO A 26 -5.64 -1.11 8.20
C PRO A 26 -4.91 -2.39 8.61
N VAL A 27 -4.40 -2.50 9.84
CA VAL A 27 -3.71 -3.72 10.32
C VAL A 27 -4.66 -4.91 10.40
N THR A 28 -5.89 -4.68 10.84
CA THR A 28 -6.89 -5.74 11.01
C THR A 28 -7.83 -5.88 9.82
N GLY A 29 -8.02 -4.80 9.05
CA GLY A 29 -8.94 -4.76 7.90
C GLY A 29 -8.31 -5.15 6.57
N LEU A 30 -6.98 -5.23 6.48
CA LEU A 30 -6.25 -5.57 5.26
C LEU A 30 -5.34 -6.79 5.49
N GLN A 31 -5.25 -7.62 4.48
CA GLN A 31 -4.33 -8.77 4.46
C GLN A 31 -3.46 -8.73 3.23
N LEU A 32 -2.13 -8.90 3.42
CA LEU A 32 -1.19 -9.10 2.31
C LEU A 32 -1.10 -10.59 2.02
N GLU A 33 -1.39 -10.95 0.77
CA GLU A 33 -1.31 -12.32 0.25
C GLU A 33 -0.27 -12.37 -0.88
N SER A 34 0.35 -13.53 -1.11
CA SER A 34 1.27 -13.77 -2.23
C SER A 34 2.38 -12.72 -2.34
N VAL A 35 3.00 -12.37 -1.21
CA VAL A 35 4.06 -11.36 -1.20
C VAL A 35 5.29 -11.91 -1.90
N SER A 36 5.81 -11.14 -2.87
CA SER A 36 7.04 -11.42 -3.60
C SER A 36 7.94 -10.20 -3.54
N THR A 37 9.20 -10.42 -3.17
CA THR A 37 10.23 -9.38 -3.11
C THR A 37 11.40 -9.75 -4.00
N GLY A 38 12.17 -8.75 -4.41
CA GLY A 38 13.37 -8.98 -5.20
C GLY A 38 13.87 -7.71 -5.85
N TRP A 39 14.82 -7.87 -6.77
CA TRP A 39 15.49 -6.80 -7.46
C TRP A 39 15.06 -6.76 -8.92
N ARG A 40 14.61 -5.62 -9.35
CA ARG A 40 14.17 -5.38 -10.72
C ARG A 40 15.21 -4.61 -11.49
N SER A 41 15.53 -5.08 -12.68
CA SER A 41 16.37 -4.31 -13.60
C SER A 41 15.58 -3.13 -14.17
N VAL A 42 16.17 -1.95 -14.14
CA VAL A 42 15.65 -0.76 -14.84
C VAL A 42 16.50 -0.39 -16.06
N GLY A 43 17.34 -1.32 -16.51
CA GLY A 43 18.19 -1.15 -17.68
C GLY A 43 19.59 -0.67 -17.34
N VAL A 44 20.20 -0.02 -18.32
CA VAL A 44 21.55 0.57 -18.22
C VAL A 44 21.37 2.08 -18.07
N VAL A 45 22.02 2.61 -17.03
CA VAL A 45 22.06 4.05 -16.71
C VAL A 45 23.53 4.45 -16.66
N ASP A 46 23.93 5.44 -17.47
CA ASP A 46 25.33 5.89 -17.58
C ASP A 46 26.35 4.76 -17.82
N GLY A 47 25.98 3.79 -18.66
CA GLY A 47 26.80 2.65 -19.01
C GLY A 47 26.84 1.53 -17.95
N MET A 48 26.10 1.65 -16.86
CA MET A 48 26.05 0.68 -15.76
C MET A 48 24.68 0.03 -15.63
N ASN A 49 24.64 -1.26 -15.32
CA ASN A 49 23.41 -1.94 -14.93
C ASN A 49 22.83 -1.29 -13.66
N LYS A 50 21.52 -1.09 -13.63
CA LYS A 50 20.82 -0.57 -12.43
C LYS A 50 19.78 -1.57 -11.95
N LEU A 51 19.88 -1.92 -10.66
CA LEU A 51 18.94 -2.76 -9.92
C LEU A 51 18.24 -1.95 -8.83
N VAL A 52 16.92 -2.05 -8.76
CA VAL A 52 16.11 -1.39 -7.73
C VAL A 52 15.32 -2.43 -6.93
N PRO A 53 15.16 -2.26 -5.61
CA PRO A 53 14.34 -3.16 -4.82
C PRO A 53 12.88 -2.98 -5.16
N SER A 54 12.12 -4.06 -5.12
CA SER A 54 10.72 -4.11 -5.51
C SER A 54 9.96 -5.09 -4.60
N VAL A 55 8.69 -4.82 -4.40
CA VAL A 55 7.73 -5.72 -3.74
C VAL A 55 6.44 -5.76 -4.54
N SER A 56 5.87 -6.93 -4.66
CA SER A 56 4.52 -7.14 -5.18
C SER A 56 3.73 -8.04 -4.24
N PHE A 57 2.44 -7.81 -4.16
CA PHE A 57 1.53 -8.56 -3.31
C PHE A 57 0.09 -8.35 -3.75
N ARG A 58 -0.76 -9.23 -3.27
CA ARG A 58 -2.21 -9.10 -3.37
C ARG A 58 -2.72 -8.51 -2.07
N LEU A 59 -3.37 -7.35 -2.13
CA LEU A 59 -3.94 -6.65 -0.98
C LEU A 59 -5.42 -6.96 -0.90
N LYS A 60 -5.84 -7.72 0.10
CA LYS A 60 -7.21 -8.15 0.31
C LYS A 60 -7.88 -7.35 1.41
N ASN A 61 -9.08 -6.88 1.16
CA ASN A 61 -9.94 -6.30 2.18
C ASN A 61 -10.65 -7.42 2.94
N VAL A 62 -10.25 -7.65 4.18
CA VAL A 62 -10.86 -8.66 5.07
C VAL A 62 -11.85 -8.06 6.06
N SER A 63 -12.09 -6.74 5.99
CA SER A 63 -13.13 -6.06 6.76
C SER A 63 -14.50 -6.24 6.10
N ASP A 64 -15.54 -5.88 6.81
CA ASP A 64 -16.95 -5.85 6.34
C ASP A 64 -17.33 -4.51 5.69
N HIS A 65 -16.38 -3.58 5.58
CA HIS A 65 -16.59 -2.25 5.00
C HIS A 65 -15.84 -2.09 3.68
N ARG A 66 -16.38 -1.27 2.79
CA ARG A 66 -15.70 -0.84 1.57
C ARG A 66 -14.64 0.21 1.92
N LEU A 67 -13.43 0.04 1.38
CA LEU A 67 -12.29 0.93 1.66
C LEU A 67 -12.03 1.85 0.46
N PRO A 68 -12.59 3.09 0.44
CA PRO A 68 -12.44 4.02 -0.68
C PRO A 68 -11.04 4.64 -0.69
N SER A 69 -10.56 4.98 -1.89
CA SER A 69 -9.27 5.66 -2.06
C SER A 69 -8.13 4.97 -1.32
N LEU A 70 -8.06 3.63 -1.45
CA LEU A 70 -7.05 2.80 -0.80
C LEU A 70 -5.70 3.00 -1.46
N GLN A 71 -4.75 3.48 -0.67
CA GLN A 71 -3.39 3.78 -1.10
C GLN A 71 -2.37 2.95 -0.33
N VAL A 72 -1.28 2.63 -1.00
CA VAL A 72 -0.12 1.92 -0.45
C VAL A 72 1.12 2.80 -0.59
N ASN A 73 1.97 2.79 0.43
CA ASN A 73 3.32 3.35 0.39
C ASN A 73 4.31 2.26 0.82
N ALA A 74 5.27 1.96 -0.04
CA ALA A 74 6.38 1.06 0.26
C ALA A 74 7.63 1.90 0.54
N VAL A 75 8.18 1.77 1.73
CA VAL A 75 9.40 2.48 2.17
C VAL A 75 10.55 1.48 2.24
N PHE A 76 11.52 1.65 1.35
CA PHE A 76 12.69 0.79 1.27
C PHE A 76 13.83 1.34 2.14
N ARG A 77 14.54 0.43 2.84
CA ARG A 77 15.69 0.74 3.69
C ARG A 77 16.81 -0.27 3.43
N ARG A 78 18.04 0.15 3.54
CA ARG A 78 19.17 -0.78 3.58
C ARG A 78 19.25 -1.42 4.96
N VAL A 79 19.55 -2.70 5.02
CA VAL A 79 19.72 -3.41 6.29
C VAL A 79 20.89 -2.81 7.07
N GLY A 80 20.68 -2.55 8.37
CA GLY A 80 21.64 -1.88 9.23
C GLY A 80 21.57 -0.35 9.20
N GLU A 81 20.80 0.26 8.29
CA GLU A 81 20.60 1.71 8.23
C GLU A 81 19.22 2.11 8.74
N LYS A 82 19.14 3.24 9.46
CA LYS A 82 17.86 3.76 10.00
C LYS A 82 17.11 4.63 9.00
N GLY A 83 17.82 5.22 8.04
CA GLY A 83 17.26 6.14 7.05
C GLY A 83 16.40 5.43 6.01
N GLU A 84 15.42 6.16 5.47
CA GLU A 84 14.76 5.77 4.23
C GLU A 84 15.78 5.83 3.10
N TRP A 85 15.83 4.77 2.28
CA TRP A 85 16.63 4.76 1.06
C TRP A 85 15.80 5.15 -0.16
N GLY A 86 14.52 4.82 -0.16
CA GLY A 86 13.58 5.23 -1.20
C GLY A 86 12.17 4.80 -0.86
N SER A 87 11.20 5.40 -1.52
CA SER A 87 9.80 5.02 -1.36
C SER A 87 9.05 5.05 -2.68
N ALA A 88 7.92 4.36 -2.72
CA ALA A 88 7.03 4.35 -3.86
C ALA A 88 5.57 4.21 -3.42
N PHE A 89 4.68 4.92 -4.13
CA PHE A 89 3.25 4.91 -3.87
C PHE A 89 2.51 4.13 -4.95
N ALA A 90 1.43 3.49 -4.56
CA ALA A 90 0.47 2.88 -5.47
C ALA A 90 -0.96 3.12 -4.97
N THR A 91 -1.89 3.25 -5.90
CA THR A 91 -3.32 3.26 -5.62
C THR A 91 -3.84 1.84 -5.79
N ALA A 92 -4.24 1.21 -4.68
CA ALA A 92 -4.82 -0.14 -4.70
C ALA A 92 -6.30 -0.11 -5.09
N ALA A 93 -7.03 0.96 -4.70
CA ALA A 93 -8.40 1.21 -5.16
C ALA A 93 -8.67 2.70 -5.21
N GLY A 94 -9.42 3.13 -6.22
CA GLY A 94 -9.87 4.52 -6.40
C GLY A 94 -11.03 4.90 -5.47
N THR A 95 -11.78 5.91 -5.86
CA THR A 95 -12.94 6.42 -5.10
C THR A 95 -14.03 5.37 -4.91
N ASP A 96 -14.21 4.44 -5.87
CA ASP A 96 -15.16 3.35 -5.77
C ASP A 96 -14.81 2.33 -4.68
N GLY A 97 -13.55 2.34 -4.25
CA GLY A 97 -13.05 1.57 -3.11
C GLY A 97 -12.92 0.06 -3.35
N LEU A 98 -12.20 -0.59 -2.45
CA LEU A 98 -12.04 -2.04 -2.42
C LEU A 98 -13.18 -2.65 -1.58
N ALA A 99 -14.05 -3.45 -2.21
CA ALA A 99 -15.18 -4.08 -1.54
C ALA A 99 -14.73 -5.12 -0.49
N PRO A 100 -15.56 -5.45 0.51
CA PRO A 100 -15.34 -6.56 1.41
C PRO A 100 -15.02 -7.85 0.66
N GLY A 101 -13.97 -8.57 1.06
CA GLY A 101 -13.50 -9.81 0.45
C GLY A 101 -12.79 -9.66 -0.90
N ALA A 102 -12.84 -8.47 -1.53
CA ALA A 102 -12.13 -8.20 -2.77
C ALA A 102 -10.62 -7.98 -2.52
N ALA A 103 -9.83 -8.17 -3.57
CA ALA A 103 -8.38 -7.93 -3.52
C ALA A 103 -7.90 -7.14 -4.74
N ALA A 104 -6.81 -6.40 -4.54
CA ALA A 104 -6.11 -5.65 -5.58
C ALA A 104 -4.66 -6.12 -5.69
N GLU A 105 -4.15 -6.23 -6.92
CA GLU A 105 -2.74 -6.51 -7.16
C GLU A 105 -1.95 -5.19 -7.03
N VAL A 106 -0.90 -5.23 -6.24
CA VAL A 106 -0.01 -4.08 -6.00
C VAL A 106 1.41 -4.48 -6.34
N SER A 107 2.08 -3.67 -7.15
CA SER A 107 3.50 -3.84 -7.45
C SER A 107 4.18 -2.47 -7.41
N VAL A 108 5.18 -2.34 -6.55
CA VAL A 108 5.93 -1.10 -6.37
C VAL A 108 7.44 -1.37 -6.36
N LYS A 109 8.20 -0.42 -6.87
CA LYS A 109 9.67 -0.47 -6.88
C LYS A 109 10.23 0.87 -6.44
N SER A 110 11.38 0.85 -5.79
CA SER A 110 12.13 2.07 -5.49
C SER A 110 12.62 2.75 -6.77
N GLN A 111 12.79 4.07 -6.71
CA GLN A 111 13.51 4.82 -7.75
C GLN A 111 15.04 4.74 -7.53
N LEU A 112 15.46 4.52 -6.29
CA LEU A 112 16.85 4.35 -5.91
C LEU A 112 17.22 2.87 -5.88
N GLY A 113 18.49 2.59 -6.17
CA GLY A 113 19.00 1.23 -6.27
C GLY A 113 20.51 1.20 -6.41
N TYR A 114 21.05 0.06 -6.76
CA TYR A 114 22.47 -0.13 -7.02
C TYR A 114 22.77 -0.06 -8.50
N THR A 115 23.90 0.56 -8.83
CA THR A 115 24.49 0.56 -10.17
C THR A 115 25.81 -0.16 -10.16
N GLY A 116 26.15 -0.87 -11.24
CA GLY A 116 27.41 -1.57 -11.38
C GLY A 116 27.69 -1.98 -12.81
N THR A 117 28.97 -2.24 -13.10
CA THR A 117 29.43 -2.71 -14.41
C THR A 117 29.28 -4.22 -14.58
N ASP A 118 29.17 -4.96 -13.47
CA ASP A 118 28.97 -6.40 -13.46
C ASP A 118 27.60 -6.80 -14.05
N SER A 119 27.47 -8.04 -14.43
CA SER A 119 26.16 -8.57 -14.80
C SER A 119 25.19 -8.48 -13.60
N ARG A 120 23.88 -8.36 -13.89
CA ARG A 120 22.84 -8.21 -12.86
C ARG A 120 22.89 -9.33 -11.80
N ALA A 121 23.16 -10.56 -12.23
CA ALA A 121 23.26 -11.70 -11.34
C ALA A 121 24.54 -11.63 -10.46
N GLU A 122 25.65 -11.17 -11.01
CA GLU A 122 26.91 -10.99 -10.27
C GLU A 122 26.79 -9.86 -9.25
N MET A 123 26.12 -8.75 -9.60
CA MET A 123 25.84 -7.69 -8.63
C MET A 123 25.13 -8.22 -7.38
N LEU A 124 24.14 -9.09 -7.53
CA LEU A 124 23.39 -9.66 -6.39
C LEU A 124 24.23 -10.65 -5.56
N ARG A 125 25.26 -11.25 -6.15
CA ARG A 125 26.19 -12.18 -5.47
C ARG A 125 27.38 -11.47 -4.81
N ASN A 126 27.56 -10.19 -5.12
CA ASN A 126 28.67 -9.43 -4.61
C ASN A 126 28.61 -9.34 -3.08
N SER A 127 29.74 -9.59 -2.39
CA SER A 127 29.82 -9.55 -0.92
C SER A 127 29.62 -8.15 -0.33
N TYR A 128 29.84 -7.10 -1.12
CA TYR A 128 29.60 -5.70 -0.73
C TYR A 128 28.15 -5.25 -0.99
N PHE A 129 27.33 -6.11 -1.58
CA PHE A 129 25.91 -5.81 -1.80
C PHE A 129 25.20 -5.77 -0.45
N VAL A 130 24.66 -4.62 -0.09
CA VAL A 130 23.91 -4.44 1.16
C VAL A 130 22.45 -4.83 0.91
N ASP A 131 21.94 -5.75 1.73
CA ASP A 131 20.55 -6.17 1.66
C ASP A 131 19.60 -5.01 1.97
N ALA A 132 18.40 -5.11 1.45
CA ALA A 132 17.32 -4.15 1.70
C ALA A 132 16.13 -4.82 2.36
N LYS A 133 15.29 -4.00 2.97
CA LYS A 133 13.97 -4.38 3.47
C LYS A 133 12.95 -3.33 3.05
N VAL A 134 11.68 -3.69 3.08
CA VAL A 134 10.57 -2.80 2.78
C VAL A 134 9.55 -2.82 3.91
N ASP A 135 9.16 -1.62 4.37
CA ASP A 135 7.99 -1.41 5.21
C ASP A 135 6.82 -1.04 4.29
N VAL A 136 5.71 -1.76 4.40
CA VAL A 136 4.49 -1.51 3.63
C VAL A 136 3.48 -0.81 4.53
N TYR A 137 3.03 0.36 4.09
CA TYR A 137 2.01 1.16 4.74
C TYR A 137 0.77 1.22 3.88
N ALA A 138 -0.39 1.29 4.50
CA ALA A 138 -1.65 1.54 3.82
C ALA A 138 -2.45 2.65 4.51
N LYS A 139 -3.28 3.33 3.74
CA LYS A 139 -4.36 4.21 4.22
C LYS A 139 -5.52 4.17 3.24
N TYR A 140 -6.70 4.50 3.70
CA TYR A 140 -7.88 4.72 2.87
C TYR A 140 -8.61 5.99 3.29
N GLY A 141 -9.27 6.65 2.35
CA GLY A 141 -9.96 7.91 2.62
C GLY A 141 -9.04 8.92 3.33
N SER A 142 -9.49 9.44 4.47
CA SER A 142 -8.77 10.41 5.30
C SER A 142 -8.01 9.80 6.48
N THR A 143 -7.88 8.47 6.55
CA THR A 143 -7.16 7.79 7.64
C THR A 143 -5.66 8.05 7.59
N GLN A 144 -4.97 7.77 8.69
CA GLN A 144 -3.53 7.88 8.77
C GLN A 144 -2.82 6.70 8.10
N TRP A 145 -1.57 6.92 7.67
CA TRP A 145 -0.71 5.86 7.19
C TRP A 145 -0.41 4.87 8.32
N THR A 146 -0.74 3.62 8.13
CA THR A 146 -0.52 2.54 9.10
C THR A 146 0.35 1.47 8.47
N ARG A 147 1.40 1.02 9.17
CA ARG A 147 2.26 -0.07 8.70
C ARG A 147 1.51 -1.39 8.79
N ILE A 148 1.38 -2.08 7.65
CA ILE A 148 0.68 -3.35 7.53
C ILE A 148 1.61 -4.54 7.25
N GLY A 149 2.90 -4.30 7.01
CA GLY A 149 3.88 -5.37 6.84
C GLY A 149 5.33 -4.87 6.76
N GLU A 150 6.28 -5.78 6.99
CA GLU A 150 7.72 -5.59 6.78
C GLU A 150 8.27 -6.87 6.14
N TYR A 151 9.09 -6.71 5.09
CA TYR A 151 9.65 -7.84 4.35
C TYR A 151 11.11 -7.58 3.99
N ALA A 152 11.95 -8.61 4.07
CA ALA A 152 13.27 -8.57 3.45
C ALA A 152 13.13 -8.56 1.93
N ILE A 153 14.05 -7.92 1.23
CA ILE A 153 14.15 -7.99 -0.24
C ILE A 153 15.09 -9.14 -0.58
N ASP A 154 14.54 -10.19 -1.19
CA ASP A 154 15.30 -11.36 -1.58
C ASP A 154 16.35 -11.02 -2.64
N ARG A 155 17.52 -11.64 -2.57
CA ARG A 155 18.58 -11.49 -3.59
C ARG A 155 18.27 -12.27 -4.87
N GLN A 156 17.15 -11.96 -5.48
CA GLN A 156 16.70 -12.54 -6.75
C GLN A 156 16.31 -11.46 -7.74
N LEU A 157 16.55 -11.74 -9.01
CA LEU A 157 16.00 -10.90 -10.09
C LEU A 157 14.54 -11.28 -10.29
N ILE A 158 13.69 -10.26 -10.32
CA ILE A 158 12.30 -10.41 -10.70
C ILE A 158 12.07 -9.71 -12.03
N GLU A 159 11.49 -10.43 -12.97
CA GLU A 159 11.09 -9.86 -14.26
C GLU A 159 9.92 -8.89 -14.06
N PRO A 160 9.80 -7.85 -14.91
CA PRO A 160 8.57 -7.07 -14.94
C PRO A 160 7.40 -8.00 -15.24
N ALA A 161 6.28 -7.80 -14.53
CA ALA A 161 5.05 -8.48 -14.92
C ALA A 161 4.81 -8.19 -16.42
N SER A 162 4.65 -9.26 -17.21
CA SER A 162 4.28 -9.09 -18.63
C SER A 162 2.96 -8.34 -18.72
N PRO A 163 2.83 -7.38 -19.65
CA PRO A 163 1.62 -6.60 -19.84
C PRO A 163 0.41 -7.45 -20.22
#